data_279fad73782faa54f1588acbf9deaf78
#
_entry.id   279fad73782faa54f1588acbf9deaf78
#
_cell.length_a   1.000
_cell.length_b   1.000
_cell.length_c   1.000
_cell.angle_alpha   90.00
_cell.angle_beta   90.00
_cell.angle_gamma   90.00
#
_symmetry.space_group_name_H-M   'P 1'
#
loop_
_entity.id
_entity.type
_entity.pdbx_description
1 polymer ?
#
loop_
_entity_poly.entity_id
_entity_poly.type
_entity_poly.pdbx_seq_one_letter_code
_entity_poly.pdbx_strand_id
1 'polypeptide(L)'
;GRGFIGWEKKDTMETASKFTYEYNAAYIKPDYAFFDTIGVGAGVFDRVCQLGLDQVALEANASKKATNPIYFNKRTEMYHNLADAVKKGFYTPYDEELEEELLAHTYSLTPDGKIKLCSKDEIKEAIGRSPDKSDAVALTFFELLPAQSYKKDDFAQTYQQSNIPSGAW
;
A
#
# COMPACT_ATOMS: atom_id res chain seq x y z
N GLY A 1 4.55 3.18 -13.41
CA GLY A 1 4.56 3.53 -11.99
C GLY A 1 5.98 3.59 -11.46
N ARG A 2 6.23 4.40 -10.45
CA ARG A 2 7.47 4.31 -9.68
C ARG A 2 7.41 3.02 -8.85
N GLY A 3 8.51 2.30 -8.72
CA GLY A 3 8.61 1.13 -7.84
C GLY A 3 8.54 1.51 -6.36
N PHE A 4 9.04 0.62 -5.52
CA PHE A 4 9.09 0.87 -4.09
C PHE A 4 10.10 1.96 -3.75
N ILE A 5 9.73 2.85 -2.84
CA ILE A 5 10.61 3.86 -2.26
C ILE A 5 10.76 3.52 -0.78
N GLY A 6 11.90 2.96 -0.40
CA GLY A 6 12.27 2.69 0.98
C GLY A 6 13.21 3.77 1.52
N TRP A 7 13.09 4.07 2.81
CA TRP A 7 14.07 4.88 3.53
C TRP A 7 14.07 4.52 5.02
N GLU A 8 15.24 4.58 5.61
CA GLU A 8 15.39 4.44 7.06
C GLU A 8 15.19 5.79 7.73
N LYS A 9 14.09 5.93 8.46
CA LYS A 9 13.77 7.12 9.23
C LYS A 9 13.19 6.79 10.58
N LYS A 10 13.61 7.58 11.56
CA LYS A 10 13.15 7.49 12.93
C LYS A 10 12.20 8.65 13.28
N ASP A 11 12.18 9.70 12.46
CA ASP A 11 11.37 10.90 12.68
C ASP A 11 10.09 10.84 11.84
N THR A 12 8.95 10.88 12.54
CA THR A 12 7.62 10.89 11.93
C THR A 12 7.36 12.13 11.08
N MET A 13 7.94 13.28 11.47
CA MET A 13 7.78 14.55 10.77
C MET A 13 8.48 14.52 9.41
N GLU A 14 9.70 13.95 9.38
CA GLU A 14 10.46 13.80 8.15
C GLU A 14 9.80 12.77 7.22
N THR A 15 9.30 11.67 7.78
CA THR A 15 8.57 10.65 7.01
C THR A 15 7.31 11.24 6.38
N ALA A 16 6.51 11.99 7.13
CA ALA A 16 5.31 12.65 6.62
C ALA A 16 5.64 13.69 5.54
N SER A 17 6.71 14.46 5.73
CA SER A 17 7.17 15.45 4.75
C SER A 17 7.62 14.79 3.45
N LYS A 18 8.35 13.67 3.53
CA LYS A 18 8.77 12.89 2.37
C LYS A 18 7.57 12.30 1.62
N PHE A 19 6.61 11.71 2.33
CA PHE A 19 5.36 11.23 1.71
C PHE A 19 4.63 12.37 0.98
N THR A 20 4.46 13.52 1.64
CA THR A 20 3.79 14.69 1.05
C THR A 20 4.51 15.18 -0.20
N TYR A 21 5.84 15.19 -0.18
CA TYR A 21 6.65 15.54 -1.35
C TYR A 21 6.41 14.55 -2.51
N GLU A 22 6.49 13.24 -2.27
CA GLU A 22 6.26 12.20 -3.29
C GLU A 22 4.83 12.25 -3.85
N TYR A 23 3.85 12.47 -2.98
CA TYR A 23 2.45 12.65 -3.39
C TYR A 23 2.29 13.87 -4.31
N ASN A 24 2.88 15.01 -3.96
CA ASN A 24 2.78 16.22 -4.77
C ASN A 24 3.55 16.13 -6.09
N ALA A 25 4.66 15.39 -6.10
CA ALA A 25 5.47 15.14 -7.29
C ALA A 25 4.90 14.05 -8.21
N ALA A 26 3.89 13.30 -7.76
CA ALA A 26 3.28 12.24 -8.56
C ALA A 26 2.50 12.84 -9.74
N TYR A 27 2.74 12.31 -10.94
CA TYR A 27 2.02 12.70 -12.15
C TYR A 27 0.54 12.31 -12.08
N ILE A 28 0.26 11.08 -11.59
CA ILE A 28 -1.08 10.61 -11.24
C ILE A 28 -1.11 10.50 -9.73
N LYS A 29 -1.95 11.30 -9.09
CA LYS A 29 -2.12 11.25 -7.65
C LYS A 29 -3.01 10.07 -7.27
N PRO A 30 -2.65 9.29 -6.23
CA PRO A 30 -3.54 8.27 -5.73
C PRO A 30 -4.78 8.91 -5.10
N ASP A 31 -5.93 8.26 -5.27
CA ASP A 31 -7.18 8.68 -4.62
C ASP A 31 -7.10 8.49 -3.11
N TYR A 32 -6.39 7.45 -2.66
CA TYR A 32 -6.26 7.07 -1.26
C TYR A 32 -4.82 6.64 -0.96
N ALA A 33 -4.39 6.93 0.26
CA ALA A 33 -3.12 6.48 0.81
C ALA A 33 -3.36 5.88 2.21
N PHE A 34 -3.06 4.61 2.38
CA PHE A 34 -3.23 3.92 3.65
C PHE A 34 -1.95 4.02 4.50
N PHE A 35 -2.14 4.36 5.76
CA PHE A 35 -1.07 4.45 6.76
C PHE A 35 -1.29 3.39 7.83
N ASP A 36 -0.30 2.54 8.07
CA ASP A 36 -0.33 1.66 9.24
C ASP A 36 -0.19 2.50 10.51
N THR A 37 -1.30 2.65 11.24
CA THR A 37 -1.37 3.48 12.44
C THR A 37 -1.02 2.72 13.72
N ILE A 38 -0.39 1.54 13.61
CA ILE A 38 0.15 0.81 14.76
C ILE A 38 1.49 1.43 15.15
N GLY A 39 1.59 1.91 16.40
CA GLY A 39 2.82 2.50 16.92
C GLY A 39 3.19 3.83 16.28
N VAL A 40 4.41 3.93 15.72
CA VAL A 40 4.98 5.18 15.18
C VAL A 40 4.20 5.73 13.99
N GLY A 41 3.52 4.87 13.24
CA GLY A 41 2.76 5.25 12.05
C GLY A 41 1.60 6.20 12.31
N ALA A 42 1.01 6.19 13.52
CA ALA A 42 -0.02 7.15 13.90
C ALA A 42 0.47 8.60 13.81
N GLY A 43 1.69 8.88 14.30
CA GLY A 43 2.26 10.22 14.22
C GLY A 43 2.57 10.67 12.79
N VAL A 44 2.88 9.74 11.88
CA VAL A 44 3.04 10.03 10.45
C VAL A 44 1.69 10.41 9.85
N PHE A 45 0.65 9.62 10.12
CA PHE A 45 -0.71 9.87 9.66
C PHE A 45 -1.21 11.24 10.09
N ASP A 46 -1.14 11.54 11.40
CA ASP A 46 -1.57 12.83 11.95
C ASP A 46 -0.86 14.00 11.25
N ARG A 47 0.45 13.86 11.03
CA ARG A 47 1.22 14.91 10.37
C ARG A 47 0.87 15.07 8.89
N VAL A 48 0.62 14.00 8.18
CA VAL A 48 0.16 14.04 6.77
C VAL A 48 -1.18 14.77 6.66
N CYS A 49 -2.11 14.49 7.59
CA CYS A 49 -3.39 15.22 7.68
C CYS A 49 -3.18 16.71 7.94
N GLN A 50 -2.29 17.08 8.88
CA GLN A 50 -1.95 18.49 9.15
C GLN A 50 -1.31 19.19 7.93
N LEU A 51 -0.67 18.46 7.05
CA LEU A 51 -0.09 18.97 5.79
C LEU A 51 -1.13 19.09 4.67
N GLY A 52 -2.42 18.89 4.96
CA GLY A 52 -3.53 19.11 4.03
C GLY A 52 -3.87 17.91 3.15
N LEU A 53 -3.47 16.71 3.54
CA LEU A 53 -3.79 15.46 2.82
C LEU A 53 -4.80 14.58 3.57
N ASP A 54 -5.59 15.17 4.48
CA ASP A 54 -6.61 14.49 5.27
C ASP A 54 -7.71 13.82 4.43
N GLN A 55 -8.00 14.35 3.23
CA GLN A 55 -8.97 13.76 2.31
C GLN A 55 -8.44 12.51 1.57
N VAL A 56 -7.13 12.31 1.56
CA VAL A 56 -6.44 11.20 0.87
C VAL A 56 -5.94 10.17 1.86
N ALA A 57 -5.48 10.62 3.03
CA ALA A 57 -4.89 9.77 4.05
C ALA A 57 -5.97 8.95 4.78
N LEU A 58 -5.78 7.64 4.84
CA LEU A 58 -6.65 6.71 5.53
C LEU A 58 -5.88 5.90 6.55
N GLU A 59 -6.47 5.75 7.74
CA GLU A 59 -5.91 4.89 8.78
C GLU A 59 -6.09 3.41 8.44
N ALA A 60 -5.04 2.65 8.61
CA ALA A 60 -5.09 1.21 8.52
C ALA A 60 -4.52 0.57 9.79
N ASN A 61 -5.23 -0.37 10.34
CA ASN A 61 -4.78 -1.19 11.46
C ASN A 61 -5.00 -2.67 11.12
N ALA A 62 -3.95 -3.30 10.65
CA ALA A 62 -3.97 -4.70 10.20
C ALA A 62 -4.28 -5.72 11.32
N SER A 63 -4.19 -5.31 12.59
CA SER A 63 -4.54 -6.16 13.75
C SER A 63 -6.03 -6.17 14.04
N LYS A 64 -6.81 -5.26 13.46
CA LYS A 64 -8.27 -5.22 13.64
C LYS A 64 -8.93 -6.53 13.18
N LYS A 65 -10.14 -6.75 13.65
CA LYS A 65 -11.00 -7.83 13.17
C LYS A 65 -11.25 -7.68 11.67
N ALA A 66 -11.21 -8.79 10.94
CA ALA A 66 -11.58 -8.81 9.53
C ALA A 66 -13.03 -8.36 9.33
N THR A 67 -13.29 -7.74 8.18
CA THR A 67 -14.66 -7.39 7.74
C THR A 67 -15.41 -8.65 7.35
N ASN A 68 -14.76 -9.53 6.59
CA ASN A 68 -15.30 -10.83 6.26
C ASN A 68 -14.95 -11.85 7.37
N PRO A 69 -15.95 -12.47 8.03
CA PRO A 69 -15.74 -13.35 9.18
C PRO A 69 -15.00 -14.66 8.88
N ILE A 70 -14.80 -15.01 7.61
CA ILE A 70 -14.00 -16.18 7.22
C ILE A 70 -12.51 -15.99 7.48
N TYR A 71 -12.04 -14.74 7.63
CA TYR A 71 -10.66 -14.42 7.91
C TYR A 71 -10.44 -14.19 9.41
N PHE A 72 -9.29 -14.60 9.90
CA PHE A 72 -8.92 -14.47 11.31
C PHE A 72 -8.80 -13.00 11.74
N ASN A 73 -8.14 -12.18 10.93
CA ASN A 73 -7.93 -10.75 11.17
C ASN A 73 -7.82 -9.96 9.85
N LYS A 74 -7.74 -8.65 9.97
CA LYS A 74 -7.66 -7.73 8.82
C LYS A 74 -6.43 -7.97 7.97
N ARG A 75 -5.28 -8.32 8.57
CA ARG A 75 -4.06 -8.67 7.82
C ARG A 75 -4.30 -9.85 6.89
N THR A 76 -4.97 -10.91 7.38
CA THR A 76 -5.31 -12.06 6.54
C THR A 76 -6.23 -11.66 5.38
N GLU A 77 -7.24 -10.83 5.65
CA GLU A 77 -8.17 -10.34 4.64
C GLU A 77 -7.45 -9.52 3.56
N MET A 78 -6.56 -8.58 3.93
CA MET A 78 -5.77 -7.77 2.99
C MET A 78 -4.98 -8.63 2.00
N TYR A 79 -4.26 -9.63 2.49
CA TYR A 79 -3.48 -10.52 1.64
C TYR A 79 -4.34 -11.38 0.72
N HIS A 80 -5.54 -11.79 1.14
CA HIS A 80 -6.48 -12.48 0.26
C HIS A 80 -7.07 -11.54 -0.79
N ASN A 81 -7.39 -10.30 -0.43
CA ASN A 81 -7.81 -9.28 -1.38
C ASN A 81 -6.73 -9.01 -2.44
N LEU A 82 -5.46 -8.91 -2.01
CA LEU A 82 -4.31 -8.78 -2.92
C LEU A 82 -4.22 -10.00 -3.86
N ALA A 83 -4.28 -11.22 -3.33
CA ALA A 83 -4.22 -12.44 -4.14
C ALA A 83 -5.35 -12.50 -5.17
N ASP A 84 -6.56 -12.08 -4.81
CA ASP A 84 -7.69 -12.02 -5.74
C ASP A 84 -7.53 -10.91 -6.78
N ALA A 85 -6.92 -9.78 -6.41
CA ALA A 85 -6.60 -8.73 -7.37
C ALA A 85 -5.55 -9.18 -8.39
N VAL A 86 -4.51 -9.89 -7.94
CA VAL A 86 -3.49 -10.48 -8.85
C VAL A 86 -4.12 -11.45 -9.84
N LYS A 87 -5.02 -12.33 -9.39
CA LYS A 87 -5.78 -13.22 -10.28
C LYS A 87 -6.62 -12.46 -11.33
N LYS A 88 -7.04 -11.25 -11.01
CA LYS A 88 -7.83 -10.36 -11.88
C LYS A 88 -6.97 -9.43 -12.74
N GLY A 89 -5.64 -9.57 -12.70
CA GLY A 89 -4.71 -8.83 -13.54
C GLY A 89 -4.05 -7.62 -12.87
N PHE A 90 -4.17 -7.46 -11.55
CA PHE A 90 -3.35 -6.49 -10.83
C PHE A 90 -1.88 -6.90 -10.94
N TYR A 91 -1.01 -5.93 -11.22
CA TYR A 91 0.43 -6.14 -11.26
C TYR A 91 1.17 -4.95 -10.66
N THR A 92 2.37 -5.23 -10.18
CA THR A 92 3.38 -4.23 -9.80
C THR A 92 4.59 -4.34 -10.72
N PRO A 93 5.46 -3.32 -10.82
CA PRO A 93 6.78 -3.51 -11.41
C PRO A 93 7.49 -4.69 -10.75
N TYR A 94 8.25 -5.45 -11.54
CA TYR A 94 9.01 -6.59 -11.01
C TYR A 94 9.99 -6.14 -9.94
N ASP A 95 10.00 -6.84 -8.83
CA ASP A 95 10.88 -6.63 -7.69
C ASP A 95 11.11 -7.98 -7.02
N GLU A 96 12.38 -8.44 -7.01
CA GLU A 96 12.76 -9.77 -6.52
C GLU A 96 12.47 -9.95 -5.03
N GLU A 97 12.70 -8.92 -4.22
CA GLU A 97 12.39 -8.99 -2.78
C GLU A 97 10.89 -9.09 -2.53
N LEU A 98 10.07 -8.35 -3.30
CA LEU A 98 8.61 -8.46 -3.20
C LEU A 98 8.15 -9.87 -3.57
N GLU A 99 8.69 -10.46 -4.64
CA GLU A 99 8.34 -11.82 -5.05
C GLU A 99 8.68 -12.82 -3.96
N GLU A 100 9.90 -12.77 -3.40
CA GLU A 100 10.32 -13.61 -2.30
C GLU A 100 9.40 -13.47 -1.08
N GLU A 101 9.09 -12.24 -0.69
CA GLU A 101 8.18 -11.96 0.42
C GLU A 101 6.78 -12.51 0.19
N LEU A 102 6.22 -12.34 -1.01
CA LEU A 102 4.89 -12.85 -1.34
C LEU A 102 4.84 -14.38 -1.33
N LEU A 103 5.88 -15.04 -1.84
CA LEU A 103 5.99 -16.49 -1.87
C LEU A 103 6.21 -17.12 -0.48
N ALA A 104 6.77 -16.37 0.47
CA ALA A 104 6.95 -16.83 1.84
C ALA A 104 5.64 -16.90 2.65
N HIS A 105 4.57 -16.26 2.18
CA HIS A 105 3.31 -16.25 2.88
C HIS A 105 2.56 -17.59 2.75
N THR A 106 2.24 -18.18 3.87
CA THR A 106 1.41 -19.38 3.97
C THR A 106 0.16 -19.09 4.79
N TYR A 107 -0.82 -19.95 4.71
CA TYR A 107 -2.03 -19.84 5.54
C TYR A 107 -2.42 -21.20 6.12
N SER A 108 -3.15 -21.15 7.23
CA SER A 108 -3.69 -22.28 7.94
C SER A 108 -5.16 -22.05 8.28
N LEU A 109 -5.83 -23.10 8.74
CA LEU A 109 -7.17 -22.97 9.30
C LEU A 109 -7.07 -22.95 10.83
N THR A 110 -7.77 -22.04 11.46
CA THR A 110 -7.93 -22.01 12.91
C THR A 110 -8.90 -23.11 13.36
N PRO A 111 -8.95 -23.49 14.66
CA PRO A 111 -9.89 -24.49 15.16
C PRO A 111 -11.36 -24.16 14.92
N ASP A 112 -11.69 -22.87 14.83
CA ASP A 112 -13.03 -22.36 14.48
C ASP A 112 -13.25 -22.19 12.98
N GLY A 113 -12.35 -22.74 12.14
CA GLY A 113 -12.49 -22.81 10.68
C GLY A 113 -12.15 -21.53 9.91
N LYS A 114 -11.57 -20.52 10.57
CA LYS A 114 -11.15 -19.29 9.87
C LYS A 114 -9.81 -19.47 9.18
N ILE A 115 -9.66 -18.78 8.07
CA ILE A 115 -8.38 -18.67 7.38
C ILE A 115 -7.48 -17.72 8.17
N LYS A 116 -6.26 -18.16 8.48
CA LYS A 116 -5.25 -17.37 9.19
C LYS A 116 -3.94 -17.37 8.38
N LEU A 117 -3.46 -16.18 8.06
CA LEU A 117 -2.14 -16.00 7.45
C LEU A 117 -1.05 -16.27 8.49
N CYS A 118 0.10 -16.78 8.06
CA CYS A 118 1.28 -16.93 8.91
C CYS A 118 1.69 -15.61 9.54
N SER A 119 2.34 -15.67 10.69
CA SER A 119 2.81 -14.48 11.40
C SER A 119 3.98 -13.80 10.66
N LYS A 120 4.25 -12.53 10.99
CA LYS A 120 5.43 -11.85 10.49
C LYS A 120 6.73 -12.51 10.97
N ASP A 121 6.71 -13.08 12.17
CA ASP A 121 7.89 -13.75 12.74
C ASP A 121 8.20 -15.03 11.96
N GLU A 122 7.19 -15.81 11.58
CA GLU A 122 7.38 -17.00 10.74
C GLU A 122 7.98 -16.63 9.37
N ILE A 123 7.53 -15.52 8.76
CA ILE A 123 8.10 -15.05 7.49
C ILE A 123 9.52 -14.55 7.70
N LYS A 124 9.77 -13.76 8.74
CA LYS A 124 11.11 -13.26 9.06
C LYS A 124 12.10 -14.40 9.32
N GLU A 125 11.64 -15.47 9.93
CA GLU A 125 12.46 -16.68 10.11
C GLU A 125 12.75 -17.35 8.76
N ALA A 126 11.79 -17.40 7.85
CA ALA A 126 11.93 -18.05 6.55
C ALA A 126 12.86 -17.29 5.58
N ILE A 127 12.75 -15.95 5.52
CA ILE A 127 13.48 -15.12 4.56
C ILE A 127 14.55 -14.21 5.18
N GLY A 128 14.75 -14.26 6.52
CA GLY A 128 15.80 -13.52 7.24
C GLY A 128 15.53 -12.03 7.45
N ARG A 129 14.40 -11.48 6.99
CA ARG A 129 14.01 -10.06 7.10
C ARG A 129 12.51 -9.88 7.23
N SER A 130 12.08 -8.67 7.61
CA SER A 130 10.65 -8.31 7.62
C SER A 130 10.09 -8.25 6.19
N PRO A 131 8.82 -8.65 5.98
CA PRO A 131 8.16 -8.61 4.66
C PRO A 131 7.58 -7.20 4.38
N ASP A 132 8.45 -6.18 4.36
CA ASP A 132 8.03 -4.77 4.34
C ASP A 132 7.39 -4.37 3.01
N LYS A 133 7.88 -4.90 1.89
CA LYS A 133 7.32 -4.60 0.56
C LYS A 133 5.97 -5.27 0.35
N SER A 134 5.84 -6.53 0.72
CA SER A 134 4.56 -7.24 0.61
C SER A 134 3.50 -6.68 1.56
N ASP A 135 3.88 -6.30 2.78
CA ASP A 135 2.98 -5.61 3.71
C ASP A 135 2.54 -4.24 3.14
N ALA A 136 3.44 -3.47 2.52
CA ALA A 136 3.09 -2.20 1.88
C ALA A 136 2.11 -2.39 0.71
N VAL A 137 2.31 -3.41 -0.13
CA VAL A 137 1.37 -3.72 -1.22
C VAL A 137 0.04 -4.22 -0.65
N ALA A 138 0.05 -5.14 0.31
CA ALA A 138 -1.17 -5.65 0.93
C ALA A 138 -1.98 -4.56 1.62
N LEU A 139 -1.31 -3.55 2.20
CA LEU A 139 -1.96 -2.41 2.84
C LEU A 139 -2.85 -1.62 1.87
N THR A 140 -2.51 -1.57 0.58
CA THR A 140 -3.36 -0.93 -0.44
C THR A 140 -4.70 -1.64 -0.65
N PHE A 141 -4.84 -2.87 -0.14
CA PHE A 141 -6.05 -3.69 -0.15
C PHE A 141 -6.73 -3.78 1.22
N PHE A 142 -6.38 -2.88 2.15
CA PHE A 142 -6.98 -2.82 3.47
C PHE A 142 -8.50 -2.64 3.41
N GLU A 143 -8.95 -1.75 2.54
CA GLU A 143 -10.36 -1.59 2.17
C GLU A 143 -10.49 -1.54 0.65
N LEU A 144 -11.51 -2.23 0.13
CA LEU A 144 -11.81 -2.19 -1.31
C LEU A 144 -12.68 -0.95 -1.58
N LEU A 145 -12.02 0.19 -1.67
CA LEU A 145 -12.67 1.45 -1.97
C LEU A 145 -12.94 1.58 -3.48
N PRO A 146 -14.08 2.18 -3.88
CA PRO A 146 -14.31 2.46 -5.29
C PRO A 146 -13.26 3.45 -5.79
N ALA A 147 -12.63 3.13 -6.95
CA ALA A 147 -11.80 4.10 -7.64
C ALA A 147 -12.65 5.34 -7.95
N GLN A 148 -12.13 6.53 -7.66
CA GLN A 148 -12.75 7.75 -8.17
C GLN A 148 -12.64 7.69 -9.70
N SER A 149 -13.76 7.87 -10.39
CA SER A 149 -13.77 7.78 -11.84
C SER A 149 -12.92 8.92 -12.42
N TYR A 150 -11.70 8.60 -12.87
CA TYR A 150 -10.94 9.52 -13.71
C TYR A 150 -11.73 9.75 -14.98
N LYS A 151 -12.18 10.97 -15.20
CA LYS A 151 -12.77 11.33 -16.47
C LYS A 151 -11.68 11.23 -17.53
N LYS A 152 -11.98 10.58 -18.64
CA LYS A 152 -11.04 10.41 -19.76
C LYS A 152 -10.46 11.75 -20.26
N ASP A 153 -11.16 12.83 -19.97
CA ASP A 153 -10.78 14.21 -20.30
C ASP A 153 -9.62 14.76 -19.45
N ASP A 154 -9.43 14.26 -18.22
CA ASP A 154 -8.32 14.65 -17.37
C ASP A 154 -6.96 14.18 -17.92
N PHE A 155 -6.95 13.03 -18.61
CA PHE A 155 -5.76 12.55 -19.31
C PHE A 155 -5.40 13.38 -20.54
N ALA A 156 -6.39 13.85 -21.30
CA ALA A 156 -6.18 14.63 -22.52
C ALA A 156 -5.65 16.04 -22.20
N GLN A 157 -6.16 16.68 -21.16
CA GLN A 157 -5.71 18.02 -20.76
C GLN A 157 -4.28 18.02 -20.20
N THR A 158 -3.88 16.96 -19.48
CA THR A 158 -2.53 16.85 -18.93
C THR A 158 -1.49 16.57 -20.00
N TYR A 159 -1.82 15.82 -21.05
CA TYR A 159 -0.94 15.60 -22.20
C TYR A 159 -0.73 16.86 -23.05
N GLN A 160 -1.70 17.78 -23.10
CA GLN A 160 -1.56 19.05 -23.83
C GLN A 160 -0.73 20.10 -23.09
N GLN A 161 -0.61 20.01 -21.77
CA GLN A 161 0.21 20.90 -20.95
C GLN A 161 1.69 20.50 -20.86
N SER A 162 2.05 19.27 -21.20
CA SER A 162 3.44 18.86 -21.38
C SER A 162 3.91 19.21 -22.78
N ASN A 163 4.00 20.52 -23.10
CA ASN A 163 4.69 21.00 -24.28
C ASN A 163 6.17 20.65 -24.20
N ILE A 164 6.55 19.52 -24.79
CA ILE A 164 7.91 19.31 -25.25
C ILE A 164 8.09 20.29 -26.41
N PRO A 165 9.04 21.23 -26.36
CA PRO A 165 9.32 22.08 -27.51
C PRO A 165 9.67 21.19 -28.70
N SER A 166 8.89 21.29 -29.76
CA SER A 166 9.23 20.71 -31.05
C SER A 166 10.50 21.41 -31.58
N GLY A 167 11.64 20.76 -31.39
CA GLY A 167 12.88 21.28 -31.96
C GLY A 167 14.11 20.96 -31.13
N ALA A 168 14.53 19.72 -31.08
CA ALA A 168 15.89 19.30 -30.84
C ALA A 168 16.08 17.90 -31.44
N TRP A 169 16.44 17.87 -32.69
CA TRP A 169 17.08 16.75 -33.36
C TRP A 169 18.57 17.06 -33.49
#